data_afc2925a40432fc6bee045868924fd6d
#
_entry.id   afc2925a40432fc6bee045868924fd6d
#
_cell.length_a   1.000
_cell.length_b   1.000
_cell.length_c   1.000
_cell.angle_alpha   90.00
_cell.angle_beta   90.00
_cell.angle_gamma   90.00
#
_symmetry.space_group_name_H-M   'P 1'
#
loop_
_entity.id
_entity.type
_entity.pdbx_description
1 polymer ?
#
loop_
_entity_poly.entity_id
_entity_poly.type
_entity_poly.pdbx_seq_one_letter_code
_entity_poly.pdbx_strand_id
1 'polypeptide(L)'
;AFLEKLRWPQGFVCPRCGNAGDVYRASRTRLMCRSCQYQGTVTSGTIFDKTRTPLRVWLAAAWYLTNQKQGVSALGLQRVLGLGSYQTAWTMLHRFRRAMVRPGRDKLKGLVEVDETYLSITDRKNPATPAGRKSSTTKVLMVMAVEIVEPKGFGRIRLRRIDRDAATHVIPFVQEVVEPGAQV
;
A
#
# COMPACT_ATOMS: atom_id res chain seq x y z
N ALA A 1 12.58 -0.44 -19.99
CA ALA A 1 13.78 0.35 -19.61
C ALA A 1 13.57 1.11 -18.27
N PHE A 2 12.57 2.03 -18.12
CA PHE A 2 12.40 2.86 -16.91
C PHE A 2 12.22 2.02 -15.63
N LEU A 3 11.26 1.10 -15.62
CA LEU A 3 11.00 0.24 -14.45
C LEU A 3 12.17 -0.73 -14.15
N GLU A 4 12.94 -1.12 -15.14
CA GLU A 4 14.16 -1.93 -14.94
C GLU A 4 15.22 -1.12 -14.18
N LYS A 5 15.43 0.16 -14.54
CA LYS A 5 16.34 1.06 -13.83
C LYS A 5 15.90 1.32 -12.39
N LEU A 6 14.59 1.48 -12.15
CA LEU A 6 14.07 1.64 -10.81
C LEU A 6 14.23 0.37 -9.95
N ARG A 7 14.01 -0.81 -10.54
CA ARG A 7 14.09 -2.07 -9.83
C ARG A 7 15.51 -2.53 -9.57
N TRP A 8 16.39 -2.29 -10.54
CA TRP A 8 17.78 -2.71 -10.51
C TRP A 8 18.69 -1.56 -10.94
N PRO A 9 18.88 -0.55 -10.08
CA PRO A 9 19.67 0.64 -10.42
C PRO A 9 21.13 0.31 -10.75
N GLN A 10 21.66 -0.74 -10.15
CA GLN A 10 23.03 -1.23 -10.36
C GLN A 10 23.11 -2.48 -11.27
N GLY A 11 22.03 -2.80 -11.98
CA GLY A 11 21.93 -4.01 -12.80
C GLY A 11 21.09 -5.11 -12.15
N PHE A 12 20.75 -6.11 -12.96
CA PHE A 12 19.88 -7.21 -12.53
C PHE A 12 20.47 -7.98 -11.35
N VAL A 13 19.64 -8.20 -10.32
CA VAL A 13 19.91 -9.13 -9.24
C VAL A 13 18.85 -10.22 -9.27
N CYS A 14 19.28 -11.48 -9.33
CA CYS A 14 18.36 -12.61 -9.40
C CYS A 14 17.61 -12.78 -8.08
N PRO A 15 16.27 -12.73 -8.07
CA PRO A 15 15.50 -12.88 -6.82
C PRO A 15 15.50 -14.29 -6.26
N ARG A 16 16.00 -15.28 -7.01
CA ARG A 16 16.06 -16.68 -6.57
C ARG A 16 17.41 -17.06 -5.96
N CYS A 17 18.52 -16.65 -6.56
CA CYS A 17 19.85 -17.04 -6.11
C CYS A 17 20.76 -15.87 -5.71
N GLY A 18 20.29 -14.62 -5.78
CA GLY A 18 21.06 -13.43 -5.41
C GLY A 18 22.18 -13.04 -6.39
N ASN A 19 22.44 -13.82 -7.45
CA ASN A 19 23.50 -13.52 -8.39
C ASN A 19 23.23 -12.19 -9.09
N ALA A 20 24.24 -11.34 -9.16
CA ALA A 20 24.20 -10.01 -9.77
C ALA A 20 24.88 -10.00 -11.13
N GLY A 21 24.25 -9.39 -12.11
CA GLY A 21 24.83 -9.07 -13.40
C GLY A 21 24.81 -10.16 -14.48
N ASP A 22 24.73 -11.44 -14.11
CA ASP A 22 24.76 -12.54 -15.08
C ASP A 22 23.34 -12.88 -15.58
N VAL A 23 22.85 -12.04 -16.50
CA VAL A 23 21.50 -12.11 -17.03
C VAL A 23 21.50 -12.26 -18.55
N TYR A 24 20.61 -13.10 -19.04
CA TYR A 24 20.28 -13.26 -20.43
C TYR A 24 18.88 -12.73 -20.71
N ARG A 25 18.73 -11.94 -21.77
CA ARG A 25 17.42 -11.43 -22.22
C ARG A 25 16.80 -12.42 -23.20
N ALA A 26 15.94 -13.29 -22.68
CA ALA A 26 15.26 -14.31 -23.48
C ALA A 26 14.18 -13.74 -24.41
N SER A 27 13.58 -12.57 -24.06
CA SER A 27 12.66 -11.83 -24.91
C SER A 27 12.61 -10.35 -24.52
N ARG A 28 11.80 -9.53 -25.20
CA ARG A 28 11.64 -8.10 -24.88
C ARG A 28 11.36 -7.82 -23.40
N THR A 29 10.67 -8.72 -22.71
CA THR A 29 10.19 -8.52 -21.34
C THR A 29 10.74 -9.52 -20.35
N ARG A 30 11.36 -10.63 -20.80
CA ARG A 30 11.79 -11.74 -19.96
C ARG A 30 13.30 -11.76 -19.79
N LEU A 31 13.73 -11.75 -18.55
CA LEU A 31 15.12 -11.89 -18.13
C LEU A 31 15.33 -13.28 -17.56
N MET A 32 16.46 -13.89 -17.85
CA MET A 32 16.85 -15.22 -17.35
C MET A 32 18.22 -15.13 -16.69
N CYS A 33 18.30 -15.60 -15.46
CA CYS A 33 19.55 -15.75 -14.74
C CYS A 33 20.34 -16.94 -15.31
N ARG A 34 21.60 -16.73 -15.69
CA ARG A 34 22.44 -17.82 -16.21
C ARG A 34 22.83 -18.85 -15.15
N SER A 35 22.99 -18.40 -13.89
CA SER A 35 23.43 -19.27 -12.80
C SER A 35 22.36 -20.29 -12.37
N CYS A 36 21.09 -19.87 -12.24
CA CYS A 36 20.01 -20.73 -11.72
C CYS A 36 18.83 -20.90 -12.67
N GLN A 37 18.92 -20.34 -13.87
CA GLN A 37 17.90 -20.39 -14.94
C GLN A 37 16.52 -19.83 -14.52
N TYR A 38 16.49 -19.04 -13.43
CA TYR A 38 15.27 -18.33 -13.07
C TYR A 38 14.84 -17.38 -14.18
N GLN A 39 13.58 -17.47 -14.58
CA GLN A 39 12.97 -16.58 -15.57
C GLN A 39 11.99 -15.64 -14.90
N GLY A 40 12.14 -14.35 -15.15
CA GLY A 40 11.25 -13.34 -14.61
C GLY A 40 11.11 -12.14 -15.53
N THR A 41 10.17 -11.29 -15.19
CA THR A 41 9.97 -9.99 -15.85
C THR A 41 10.24 -8.88 -14.84
N VAL A 42 10.35 -7.66 -15.29
CA VAL A 42 10.47 -6.49 -14.40
C VAL A 42 9.29 -6.36 -13.44
N THR A 43 8.15 -6.97 -13.75
CA THR A 43 6.95 -6.94 -12.92
C THR A 43 6.80 -8.15 -12.01
N SER A 44 7.56 -9.22 -12.22
CA SER A 44 7.46 -10.45 -11.42
C SER A 44 7.74 -10.19 -9.94
N GLY A 45 6.82 -10.65 -9.05
CA GLY A 45 6.92 -10.45 -7.61
C GLY A 45 6.67 -9.02 -7.12
N THR A 46 6.20 -8.13 -7.99
CA THR A 46 5.78 -6.76 -7.63
C THR A 46 4.27 -6.64 -7.59
N ILE A 47 3.75 -5.45 -7.24
CA ILE A 47 2.30 -5.17 -7.32
C ILE A 47 1.76 -5.29 -8.76
N PHE A 48 2.63 -5.28 -9.76
CA PHE A 48 2.29 -5.45 -11.18
C PHE A 48 2.39 -6.91 -11.64
N ASP A 49 2.66 -7.85 -10.74
CA ASP A 49 2.85 -9.25 -11.14
C ASP A 49 1.58 -9.82 -11.77
N LYS A 50 1.78 -10.59 -12.85
CA LYS A 50 0.71 -11.23 -13.63
C LYS A 50 -0.39 -10.27 -14.12
N THR A 51 -0.09 -8.97 -14.24
CA THR A 51 -1.07 -8.03 -14.79
C THR A 51 -1.26 -8.22 -16.28
N ARG A 52 -2.52 -8.15 -16.73
CA ARG A 52 -2.90 -8.03 -18.15
C ARG A 52 -3.16 -6.57 -18.53
N THR A 53 -3.31 -5.70 -17.54
CA THR A 53 -3.53 -4.26 -17.76
C THR A 53 -2.20 -3.60 -18.12
N PRO A 54 -2.15 -2.75 -19.16
CA PRO A 54 -0.94 -2.04 -19.55
C PRO A 54 -0.35 -1.22 -18.39
N LEU A 55 0.98 -1.24 -18.23
CA LEU A 55 1.66 -0.54 -17.13
C LEU A 55 1.40 0.97 -17.11
N ARG A 56 1.16 1.59 -18.28
CA ARG A 56 0.76 3.01 -18.35
C ARG A 56 -0.52 3.29 -17.57
N VAL A 57 -1.48 2.36 -17.58
CA VAL A 57 -2.74 2.48 -16.85
C VAL A 57 -2.49 2.35 -15.33
N TRP A 58 -1.58 1.47 -14.92
CA TRP A 58 -1.15 1.36 -13.54
C TRP A 58 -0.48 2.64 -13.04
N LEU A 59 0.38 3.26 -13.85
CA LEU A 59 1.04 4.51 -13.50
C LEU A 59 0.04 5.68 -13.42
N ALA A 60 -0.93 5.73 -14.33
CA ALA A 60 -2.03 6.70 -14.29
C ALA A 60 -2.90 6.50 -13.04
N ALA A 61 -3.20 5.24 -12.66
CA ALA A 61 -3.92 4.91 -11.43
C ALA A 61 -3.14 5.34 -10.18
N ALA A 62 -1.83 5.11 -10.14
CA ALA A 62 -0.97 5.53 -9.03
C ALA A 62 -0.98 7.06 -8.89
N TRP A 63 -0.79 7.75 -9.99
CA TRP A 63 -0.83 9.22 -10.01
C TRP A 63 -2.19 9.76 -9.56
N TYR A 64 -3.28 9.21 -10.07
CA TYR A 64 -4.62 9.60 -9.66
C TYR A 64 -4.85 9.38 -8.17
N LEU A 65 -4.48 8.19 -7.65
CA LEU A 65 -4.64 7.84 -6.24
C LEU A 65 -3.88 8.79 -5.29
N THR A 66 -2.65 9.17 -5.66
CA THR A 66 -1.80 10.03 -4.82
C THR A 66 -2.20 11.50 -4.84
N ASN A 67 -2.96 11.93 -5.84
CA ASN A 67 -3.43 13.31 -5.95
C ASN A 67 -4.84 13.55 -5.39
N GLN A 68 -5.53 12.50 -4.91
CA GLN A 68 -6.88 12.66 -4.34
C GLN A 68 -6.84 12.82 -2.82
N LYS A 69 -7.32 13.97 -2.32
CA LYS A 69 -7.40 14.26 -0.87
C LYS A 69 -8.44 13.38 -0.14
N GLN A 70 -9.56 13.08 -0.80
CA GLN A 70 -10.68 12.35 -0.20
C GLN A 70 -10.62 10.82 -0.39
N GLY A 71 -9.49 10.32 -0.92
CA GLY A 71 -9.36 8.92 -1.29
C GLY A 71 -10.06 8.60 -2.62
N VAL A 72 -9.95 7.34 -3.04
CA VAL A 72 -10.43 6.87 -4.34
C VAL A 72 -11.29 5.62 -4.17
N SER A 73 -12.50 5.64 -4.71
CA SER A 73 -13.34 4.46 -4.82
C SER A 73 -12.98 3.64 -6.08
N ALA A 74 -13.24 2.34 -6.04
CA ALA A 74 -12.99 1.48 -7.20
C ALA A 74 -13.86 1.87 -8.40
N LEU A 75 -15.09 2.30 -8.17
CA LEU A 75 -15.98 2.77 -9.22
C LEU A 75 -15.48 4.09 -9.82
N GLY A 76 -15.00 5.01 -9.00
CA GLY A 76 -14.38 6.26 -9.44
C GLY A 76 -13.14 5.99 -10.30
N LEU A 77 -12.25 5.12 -9.85
CA LEU A 77 -11.05 4.73 -10.60
C LEU A 77 -11.40 4.05 -11.93
N GLN A 78 -12.40 3.16 -11.94
CA GLN A 78 -12.88 2.52 -13.16
C GLN A 78 -13.32 3.55 -14.21
N ARG A 79 -14.14 4.52 -13.80
CA ARG A 79 -14.68 5.55 -14.69
C ARG A 79 -13.59 6.47 -15.23
N VAL A 80 -12.71 6.97 -14.36
CA VAL A 80 -11.65 7.91 -14.73
C VAL A 80 -10.65 7.29 -15.71
N LEU A 81 -10.31 6.01 -15.51
CA LEU A 81 -9.33 5.31 -16.35
C LEU A 81 -9.95 4.53 -17.51
N GLY A 82 -11.26 4.56 -17.67
CA GLY A 82 -11.96 3.81 -18.73
C GLY A 82 -11.75 2.29 -18.62
N LEU A 83 -11.67 1.74 -17.39
CA LEU A 83 -11.46 0.32 -17.20
C LEU A 83 -12.74 -0.47 -17.50
N GLY A 84 -12.64 -1.50 -18.32
CA GLY A 84 -13.78 -2.34 -18.71
C GLY A 84 -14.38 -3.18 -17.56
N SER A 85 -13.70 -3.29 -16.40
CA SER A 85 -14.15 -4.12 -15.28
C SER A 85 -13.93 -3.42 -13.95
N TYR A 86 -14.97 -3.43 -13.11
CA TYR A 86 -14.90 -2.99 -11.70
C TYR A 86 -13.88 -3.82 -10.90
N GLN A 87 -13.84 -5.13 -11.13
CA GLN A 87 -12.89 -6.04 -10.50
C GLN A 87 -11.44 -5.61 -10.72
N THR A 88 -11.12 -5.14 -11.93
CA THR A 88 -9.78 -4.65 -12.26
C THR A 88 -9.43 -3.43 -11.42
N ALA A 89 -10.32 -2.44 -11.36
CA ALA A 89 -10.12 -1.24 -10.53
C ALA A 89 -9.99 -1.58 -9.04
N TRP A 90 -10.86 -2.45 -8.54
CA TRP A 90 -10.84 -2.93 -7.15
C TRP A 90 -9.51 -3.63 -6.82
N THR A 91 -9.06 -4.55 -7.67
CA THR A 91 -7.78 -5.26 -7.51
C THR A 91 -6.60 -4.30 -7.54
N MET A 92 -6.61 -3.30 -8.43
CA MET A 92 -5.56 -2.27 -8.48
C MET A 92 -5.48 -1.49 -7.17
N LEU A 93 -6.61 -1.01 -6.64
CA LEU A 93 -6.63 -0.28 -5.36
C LEU A 93 -6.13 -1.14 -4.20
N HIS A 94 -6.52 -2.41 -4.13
CA HIS A 94 -6.03 -3.31 -3.08
C HIS A 94 -4.53 -3.56 -3.16
N ARG A 95 -3.97 -3.71 -4.37
CA ARG A 95 -2.52 -3.83 -4.56
C ARG A 95 -1.78 -2.56 -4.17
N PHE A 96 -2.30 -1.37 -4.51
CA PHE A 96 -1.72 -0.09 -4.07
C PHE A 96 -1.78 0.07 -2.55
N ARG A 97 -2.93 -0.20 -1.93
CA ARG A 97 -3.08 -0.14 -0.46
C ARG A 97 -2.08 -1.05 0.24
N ARG A 98 -1.90 -2.27 -0.26
CA ARG A 98 -0.88 -3.21 0.26
C ARG A 98 0.54 -2.68 0.09
N ALA A 99 0.85 -2.03 -1.02
CA ALA A 99 2.17 -1.45 -1.27
C ALA A 99 2.46 -0.24 -0.38
N MET A 100 1.44 0.51 0.05
CA MET A 100 1.58 1.62 0.98
C MET A 100 1.90 1.17 2.41
N VAL A 101 1.57 -0.08 2.77
CA VAL A 101 1.93 -0.66 4.07
C VAL A 101 3.31 -1.30 3.95
N ARG A 102 4.35 -0.61 4.46
CA ARG A 102 5.72 -1.14 4.48
C ARG A 102 6.07 -1.62 5.88
N PRO A 103 6.56 -2.85 6.07
CA PRO A 103 7.20 -3.25 7.32
C PRO A 103 8.54 -2.50 7.48
N GLY A 104 8.97 -2.27 8.72
CA GLY A 104 10.25 -1.63 9.02
C GLY A 104 10.39 -0.19 8.50
N ARG A 105 9.31 0.59 8.49
CA ARG A 105 9.36 2.01 8.11
C ARG A 105 10.13 2.82 9.15
N ASP A 106 10.80 3.89 8.69
CA ASP A 106 11.35 4.91 9.58
C ASP A 106 10.28 5.46 10.52
N LYS A 107 10.67 5.76 11.74
CA LYS A 107 9.79 6.40 12.72
C LYS A 107 9.38 7.79 12.25
N LEU A 108 8.24 8.28 12.74
CA LEU A 108 7.78 9.64 12.53
C LEU A 108 8.64 10.60 13.35
N LYS A 109 8.91 11.78 12.81
CA LYS A 109 9.81 12.76 13.43
C LYS A 109 9.25 14.19 13.32
N GLY A 110 9.86 15.10 14.08
CA GLY A 110 9.44 16.48 14.13
C GLY A 110 8.17 16.66 14.97
N LEU A 111 7.20 17.42 14.47
CA LEU A 111 5.89 17.57 15.09
C LEU A 111 4.98 16.41 14.64
N VAL A 112 4.39 15.70 15.59
CA VAL A 112 3.51 14.55 15.33
C VAL A 112 2.21 14.72 16.11
N GLU A 113 1.09 14.76 15.40
CA GLU A 113 -0.23 14.71 16.04
C GLU A 113 -0.68 13.26 16.20
N VAL A 114 -1.22 12.94 17.39
CA VAL A 114 -1.77 11.62 17.73
C VAL A 114 -3.23 11.80 18.11
N ASP A 115 -4.11 11.00 17.49
CA ASP A 115 -5.56 11.04 17.71
C ASP A 115 -6.16 9.65 17.59
N GLU A 116 -7.35 9.44 18.14
CA GLU A 116 -8.13 8.21 18.05
C GLU A 116 -9.43 8.44 17.29
N THR A 117 -9.82 7.44 16.53
CA THR A 117 -11.07 7.48 15.77
C THR A 117 -11.77 6.13 15.72
N TYR A 118 -13.09 6.16 15.64
CA TYR A 118 -13.91 4.98 15.44
C TYR A 118 -14.25 4.78 13.98
N LEU A 119 -13.82 3.64 13.42
CA LEU A 119 -14.21 3.21 12.08
C LEU A 119 -15.38 2.23 12.15
N SER A 120 -16.44 2.51 11.40
CA SER A 120 -17.56 1.61 11.25
C SER A 120 -17.20 0.48 10.27
N ILE A 121 -17.20 -0.76 10.75
CA ILE A 121 -16.99 -1.95 9.93
C ILE A 121 -18.31 -2.71 9.81
N THR A 122 -18.73 -2.95 8.58
CA THR A 122 -19.89 -3.80 8.32
C THR A 122 -19.45 -5.26 8.28
N ASP A 123 -19.83 -6.06 9.27
CA ASP A 123 -19.60 -7.49 9.23
C ASP A 123 -20.61 -8.17 8.31
N ARG A 124 -20.16 -8.55 7.12
CA ARG A 124 -20.98 -9.29 6.14
C ARG A 124 -21.06 -10.79 6.41
N LYS A 125 -20.33 -11.29 7.39
CA LYS A 125 -20.23 -12.73 7.68
C LYS A 125 -21.11 -13.18 8.85
N ASN A 126 -21.89 -12.27 9.45
CA ASN A 126 -22.80 -12.68 10.52
C ASN A 126 -24.07 -13.30 9.92
N PRO A 127 -24.24 -14.65 9.98
CA PRO A 127 -25.41 -15.33 9.43
C PRO A 127 -26.70 -15.07 10.20
N ALA A 128 -26.61 -14.39 11.35
CA ALA A 128 -27.75 -14.06 12.20
C ALA A 128 -28.51 -12.80 11.76
N THR A 129 -28.09 -12.14 10.67
CA THR A 129 -28.81 -10.94 10.17
C THR A 129 -29.82 -11.39 9.10
N PRO A 130 -31.15 -11.38 9.40
CA PRO A 130 -32.17 -11.70 8.39
C PRO A 130 -32.06 -10.79 7.19
N ALA A 131 -32.31 -11.33 6.00
CA ALA A 131 -32.34 -10.56 4.76
C ALA A 131 -33.23 -9.33 4.91
N GLY A 132 -32.68 -8.13 4.72
CA GLY A 132 -33.40 -6.85 4.83
C GLY A 132 -33.15 -6.06 6.12
N ARG A 133 -32.49 -6.61 7.15
CA ARG A 133 -32.06 -5.82 8.32
C ARG A 133 -30.67 -5.23 8.09
N LYS A 134 -30.48 -3.97 8.50
CA LYS A 134 -29.16 -3.31 8.48
C LYS A 134 -28.14 -4.20 9.19
N SER A 135 -27.11 -4.60 8.49
CA SER A 135 -25.97 -5.31 9.05
C SER A 135 -25.49 -4.62 10.33
N SER A 136 -25.22 -5.39 11.36
CA SER A 136 -24.69 -4.83 12.61
C SER A 136 -23.34 -4.14 12.30
N THR A 137 -23.30 -2.85 12.56
CA THR A 137 -22.10 -2.06 12.34
C THR A 137 -21.24 -2.16 13.60
N THR A 138 -20.15 -2.90 13.52
CA THR A 138 -19.17 -2.94 14.60
C THR A 138 -18.24 -1.73 14.47
N LYS A 139 -18.09 -0.96 15.52
CA LYS A 139 -17.10 0.11 15.60
C LYS A 139 -15.76 -0.47 16.01
N VAL A 140 -14.72 -0.12 15.28
CA VAL A 140 -13.33 -0.47 15.59
C VAL A 140 -12.58 0.79 15.93
N LEU A 141 -11.94 0.81 17.08
CA LEU A 141 -11.10 1.92 17.52
C LEU A 141 -9.74 1.84 16.84
N MET A 142 -9.33 2.95 16.28
CA MET A 142 -8.03 3.13 15.62
C MET A 142 -7.29 4.29 16.26
N VAL A 143 -6.04 4.09 16.61
CA VAL A 143 -5.12 5.18 16.92
C VAL A 143 -4.34 5.54 15.65
N MET A 144 -4.14 6.83 15.44
CA MET A 144 -3.37 7.37 14.33
C MET A 144 -2.30 8.34 14.82
N ALA A 145 -1.16 8.34 14.14
CA ALA A 145 -0.10 9.32 14.34
C ALA A 145 0.27 9.91 12.97
N VAL A 146 0.33 11.23 12.87
CA VAL A 146 0.56 11.96 11.61
C VAL A 146 1.66 12.98 11.80
N GLU A 147 2.66 12.97 10.93
CA GLU A 147 3.66 14.05 10.86
C GLU A 147 3.01 15.33 10.33
N ILE A 148 3.30 16.44 10.99
CA ILE A 148 2.93 17.77 10.52
C ILE A 148 4.12 18.39 9.79
N VAL A 149 3.89 18.83 8.58
CA VAL A 149 4.91 19.46 7.73
C VAL A 149 4.55 20.94 7.54
N GLU A 150 5.41 21.82 8.05
CA GLU A 150 5.26 23.26 7.86
C GLU A 150 5.37 23.67 6.36
N PRO A 151 4.67 24.71 5.88
CA PRO A 151 3.78 25.62 6.65
C PRO A 151 2.34 25.10 6.79
N LYS A 152 1.88 24.12 6.03
CA LYS A 152 0.56 23.47 6.16
C LYS A 152 0.51 22.19 5.37
N GLY A 153 0.79 21.06 5.98
CA GLY A 153 0.72 19.79 5.31
C GLY A 153 0.78 18.63 6.26
N PHE A 154 0.38 17.47 5.75
CA PHE A 154 0.52 16.21 6.45
C PHE A 154 1.61 15.39 5.78
N GLY A 155 2.52 14.87 6.58
CA GLY A 155 3.58 13.97 6.15
C GLY A 155 3.14 12.49 6.22
N ARG A 156 3.98 11.69 6.80
CA ARG A 156 3.73 10.25 6.95
C ARG A 156 2.69 9.98 8.03
N ILE A 157 1.88 8.96 7.82
CA ILE A 157 0.86 8.51 8.78
C ILE A 157 1.15 7.09 9.25
N ARG A 158 0.84 6.80 10.51
CA ARG A 158 0.78 5.47 11.11
C ARG A 158 -0.59 5.23 11.70
N LEU A 159 -1.09 4.03 11.52
CA LEU A 159 -2.41 3.60 11.99
C LEU A 159 -2.28 2.26 12.66
N ARG A 160 -2.99 2.10 13.79
CA ARG A 160 -3.12 0.82 14.49
C ARG A 160 -4.52 0.65 15.05
N ARG A 161 -5.07 -0.53 14.93
CA ARG A 161 -6.25 -0.91 15.69
C ARG A 161 -5.86 -1.13 17.15
N ILE A 162 -6.63 -0.56 18.07
CA ILE A 162 -6.52 -0.77 19.51
C ILE A 162 -7.87 -1.24 20.07
N ASP A 163 -7.83 -1.94 21.22
CA ASP A 163 -9.04 -2.47 21.80
C ASP A 163 -9.74 -1.46 22.70
N ARG A 164 -8.99 -0.54 23.30
CA ARG A 164 -9.48 0.50 24.20
C ARG A 164 -8.70 1.80 24.00
N ASP A 165 -9.39 2.90 24.20
CA ASP A 165 -8.82 4.22 24.38
C ASP A 165 -8.23 4.32 25.80
N ALA A 166 -6.97 3.90 25.93
CA ALA A 166 -6.25 3.90 27.19
C ALA A 166 -4.75 4.07 26.94
N ALA A 167 -4.08 4.74 27.86
CA ALA A 167 -2.63 4.96 27.82
C ALA A 167 -1.82 3.66 27.60
N THR A 168 -2.31 2.54 28.13
CA THR A 168 -1.70 1.21 27.96
C THR A 168 -1.62 0.72 26.52
N HIS A 169 -2.46 1.25 25.62
CA HIS A 169 -2.48 0.93 24.18
C HIS A 169 -1.85 2.04 23.33
N VAL A 170 -2.10 3.30 23.70
CA VAL A 170 -1.62 4.46 22.94
C VAL A 170 -0.11 4.68 23.15
N ILE A 171 0.39 4.63 24.38
CA ILE A 171 1.80 4.86 24.69
C ILE A 171 2.73 3.88 23.94
N PRO A 172 2.50 2.55 23.96
CA PRO A 172 3.33 1.61 23.21
C PRO A 172 3.27 1.83 21.70
N PHE A 173 2.12 2.28 21.18
CA PHE A 173 2.01 2.65 19.76
C PHE A 173 2.91 3.85 19.45
N VAL A 174 2.82 4.92 20.23
CA VAL A 174 3.63 6.13 20.03
C VAL A 174 5.12 5.81 20.12
N GLN A 175 5.54 5.06 21.13
CA GLN A 175 6.96 4.65 21.31
C GLN A 175 7.49 3.82 20.12
N GLU A 176 6.63 3.02 19.49
CA GLU A 176 7.01 2.23 18.32
C GLU A 176 7.14 3.08 17.07
N VAL A 177 6.21 4.02 16.85
CA VAL A 177 6.08 4.70 15.56
C VAL A 177 6.68 6.10 15.51
N VAL A 178 6.93 6.72 16.67
CA VAL A 178 7.50 8.07 16.79
C VAL A 178 8.95 8.01 17.24
N GLU A 179 9.81 8.84 16.68
CA GLU A 179 11.21 8.94 17.02
C GLU A 179 11.38 9.62 18.39
N PRO A 180 12.29 9.12 19.28
CA PRO A 180 12.61 9.82 20.52
C PRO A 180 13.07 11.26 20.26
N GLY A 181 12.49 12.22 21.00
CA GLY A 181 12.77 13.63 20.81
C GLY A 181 11.83 14.37 19.84
N ALA A 182 10.92 13.66 19.19
CA ALA A 182 9.83 14.29 18.44
C ALA A 182 8.82 14.94 19.40
N GLN A 183 8.22 16.02 18.99
CA GLN A 183 7.13 16.70 19.71
C GLN A 183 5.81 16.00 19.37
N VAL A 184 5.08 15.58 20.41
CA VAL A 184 3.77 14.90 20.30
C VAL A 184 2.70 15.74 20.98
#